data_07211a5012a2311f21ea481e30a435dc
#
_entry.id   07211a5012a2311f21ea481e30a435dc
#
_cell.length_a   1.000
_cell.length_b   1.000
_cell.length_c   1.000
_cell.angle_alpha   90.00
_cell.angle_beta   90.00
_cell.angle_gamma   90.00
#
_symmetry.space_group_name_H-M   'P 1'
#
loop_
_entity.id
_entity.type
_entity.pdbx_description
1 polymer ?
#
loop_
_entity_poly.entity_id
_entity_poly.type
_entity_poly.pdbx_seq_one_letter_code
_entity_poly.pdbx_strand_id
1 'polypeptide(L)'
;MNSKVLITYCWNRVGYNIMRSLAAHDIDVYVADTSKRNICSMSKFVKGGYVYPDPFKEEEGFIKRLLEIIDHLRPEVLLPTHDESLVIAKNRDKFPSWLIIPVASYRLLADLSDKQISTSIAASLQVPTPHIFHNVEDVKSFPVVFKATVSNSAKDVYFPDSIEELLDLIHRYEGKKTLIQEKCKGCDFSVDCVRGKDFFQASVYRALVTKTEGGGTTTQRVIVDYPELVDYSKRILDKVDYLGVCGMDFKVDEETGQIGFIEINARYTGGLATPIAAGFDIPYIHYCLYTGKTFNRDIKIRIGTKTKWLLGDVITLVGRLVSFKLSRKELSQLLDFDFDAFDDFRKDDKRAILGEMSYYFEKLIKNRKLNP
;
A
#
# COMPACT_ATOMS: atom_id res chain seq x y z
N MET A 1 -7.28 30.35 -10.05
CA MET A 1 -6.14 29.44 -10.31
C MET A 1 -6.57 28.10 -9.78
N ASN A 2 -6.29 27.01 -10.52
CA ASN A 2 -6.57 25.66 -10.02
C ASN A 2 -5.70 25.35 -8.80
N SER A 3 -6.23 24.54 -7.88
CA SER A 3 -5.47 24.05 -6.74
C SER A 3 -4.30 23.19 -7.23
N LYS A 4 -3.12 23.41 -6.67
CA LYS A 4 -1.92 22.63 -7.00
C LYS A 4 -1.65 21.58 -5.93
N VAL A 5 -1.45 20.33 -6.33
CA VAL A 5 -1.06 19.23 -5.44
C VAL A 5 0.30 18.69 -5.87
N LEU A 6 1.23 18.56 -4.94
CA LEU A 6 2.50 17.88 -5.14
C LEU A 6 2.43 16.48 -4.56
N ILE A 7 2.56 15.46 -5.41
CA ILE A 7 2.57 14.05 -5.02
C ILE A 7 4.02 13.56 -4.95
N THR A 8 4.39 12.82 -3.92
CA THR A 8 5.71 12.19 -3.79
C THR A 8 5.64 10.69 -4.03
N TYR A 9 6.80 10.06 -4.24
CA TYR A 9 6.97 8.60 -4.44
C TYR A 9 6.15 8.05 -5.63
N CYS A 10 6.27 8.72 -6.75
CA CYS A 10 5.39 8.59 -7.93
C CYS A 10 5.80 7.49 -8.91
N TRP A 11 6.78 6.65 -8.58
CA TRP A 11 7.28 5.60 -9.46
C TRP A 11 6.31 4.43 -9.67
N ASN A 12 5.34 4.27 -8.76
CA ASN A 12 4.45 3.14 -8.71
C ASN A 12 3.02 3.48 -9.15
N ARG A 13 2.23 2.44 -9.39
CA ARG A 13 0.82 2.54 -9.78
C ARG A 13 -0.08 3.25 -8.78
N VAL A 14 0.30 3.29 -7.48
CA VAL A 14 -0.48 4.00 -6.44
C VAL A 14 -0.45 5.50 -6.72
N GLY A 15 0.75 6.08 -6.87
CA GLY A 15 0.92 7.48 -7.26
C GLY A 15 0.21 7.81 -8.56
N TYR A 16 0.26 6.90 -9.54
CA TYR A 16 -0.44 7.05 -10.82
C TYR A 16 -1.96 7.14 -10.66
N ASN A 17 -2.56 6.27 -9.86
CA ASN A 17 -4.00 6.31 -9.63
C ASN A 17 -4.42 7.54 -8.81
N ILE A 18 -3.62 7.97 -7.84
CA ILE A 18 -3.84 9.23 -7.11
C ILE A 18 -3.80 10.43 -8.07
N MET A 19 -2.75 10.52 -8.87
CA MET A 19 -2.57 11.60 -9.87
C MET A 19 -3.77 11.66 -10.82
N ARG A 20 -4.20 10.54 -11.35
CA ARG A 20 -5.34 10.46 -12.25
C ARG A 20 -6.67 10.86 -11.60
N SER A 21 -6.90 10.39 -10.37
CA SER A 21 -8.08 10.76 -9.58
C SER A 21 -8.16 12.29 -9.42
N LEU A 22 -7.09 12.92 -8.92
CA LEU A 22 -7.06 14.35 -8.68
C LEU A 22 -7.17 15.17 -9.99
N ALA A 23 -6.50 14.74 -11.05
CA ALA A 23 -6.58 15.39 -12.36
C ALA A 23 -7.99 15.33 -12.99
N ALA A 24 -8.75 14.25 -12.71
CA ALA A 24 -10.14 14.11 -13.16
C ALA A 24 -11.10 15.12 -12.47
N HIS A 25 -10.66 15.73 -11.37
CA HIS A 25 -11.38 16.78 -10.62
C HIS A 25 -10.76 18.18 -10.83
N ASP A 26 -10.12 18.43 -11.98
CA ASP A 26 -9.53 19.70 -12.36
C ASP A 26 -8.47 20.24 -11.36
N ILE A 27 -7.77 19.34 -10.67
CA ILE A 27 -6.66 19.69 -9.78
C ILE A 27 -5.35 19.59 -10.58
N ASP A 28 -4.53 20.63 -10.51
CA ASP A 28 -3.22 20.66 -11.17
C ASP A 28 -2.23 19.79 -10.36
N VAL A 29 -1.89 18.61 -10.90
CA VAL A 29 -1.01 17.65 -10.21
C VAL A 29 0.43 17.79 -10.69
N TYR A 30 1.32 17.93 -9.73
CA TYR A 30 2.78 17.88 -9.89
C TYR A 30 3.32 16.66 -9.16
N VAL A 31 4.37 16.06 -9.70
CA VAL A 31 4.93 14.82 -9.17
C VAL A 31 6.40 14.97 -8.83
N ALA A 32 6.85 14.29 -7.79
CA ALA A 32 8.26 14.24 -7.40
C ALA A 32 8.68 12.82 -7.03
N ASP A 33 9.88 12.42 -7.46
CA ASP A 33 10.39 11.07 -7.25
C ASP A 33 11.92 11.05 -7.26
N THR A 34 12.52 9.92 -6.91
CA THR A 34 13.97 9.69 -7.04
C THR A 34 14.41 9.48 -8.50
N SER A 35 13.50 9.12 -9.38
CA SER A 35 13.73 8.92 -10.81
C SER A 35 12.96 9.93 -11.64
N LYS A 36 13.63 10.50 -12.66
CA LYS A 36 13.00 11.43 -13.62
C LYS A 36 11.95 10.75 -14.50
N ARG A 37 12.13 9.46 -14.79
CA ARG A 37 11.23 8.66 -15.64
C ARG A 37 10.53 7.62 -14.81
N ASN A 38 9.23 7.80 -14.62
CA ASN A 38 8.36 6.88 -13.91
C ASN A 38 6.94 6.95 -14.48
N ILE A 39 6.04 6.09 -14.02
CA ILE A 39 4.67 6.00 -14.52
C ILE A 39 3.92 7.34 -14.45
N CYS A 40 4.08 8.10 -13.37
CA CYS A 40 3.40 9.40 -13.22
C CYS A 40 4.01 10.46 -14.14
N SER A 41 5.35 10.57 -14.19
CA SER A 41 6.02 11.60 -14.98
C SER A 41 5.82 11.46 -16.49
N MET A 42 5.47 10.25 -16.96
CA MET A 42 5.17 9.96 -18.37
C MET A 42 3.69 10.15 -18.72
N SER A 43 2.84 10.41 -17.73
CA SER A 43 1.41 10.67 -17.94
C SER A 43 1.16 12.04 -18.54
N LYS A 44 0.18 12.14 -19.45
CA LYS A 44 -0.27 13.42 -20.02
C LYS A 44 -1.03 14.31 -19.02
N PHE A 45 -1.42 13.77 -17.87
CA PHE A 45 -2.20 14.48 -16.86
C PHE A 45 -1.34 15.23 -15.83
N VAL A 46 -0.04 14.96 -15.78
CA VAL A 46 0.88 15.66 -14.91
C VAL A 46 1.25 17.04 -15.50
N LYS A 47 1.27 18.06 -14.66
CA LYS A 47 1.64 19.43 -15.05
C LYS A 47 3.15 19.69 -15.00
N GLY A 48 3.88 18.95 -14.17
CA GLY A 48 5.33 19.03 -14.05
C GLY A 48 5.90 17.97 -13.11
N GLY A 49 7.19 17.69 -13.26
CA GLY A 49 7.88 16.67 -12.49
C GLY A 49 9.20 17.19 -11.90
N TYR A 50 9.52 16.74 -10.70
CA TYR A 50 10.72 17.08 -9.95
C TYR A 50 11.46 15.82 -9.51
N VAL A 51 12.74 15.98 -9.19
CA VAL A 51 13.58 14.89 -8.68
C VAL A 51 14.14 15.30 -7.32
N TYR A 52 14.19 14.33 -6.40
CA TYR A 52 14.77 14.47 -5.07
C TYR A 52 15.64 13.25 -4.71
N PRO A 53 16.56 13.36 -3.73
CA PRO A 53 17.33 12.24 -3.19
C PRO A 53 16.44 11.18 -2.52
N ASP A 54 16.93 9.95 -2.40
CA ASP A 54 16.20 8.84 -1.77
C ASP A 54 15.86 9.17 -0.30
N PRO A 55 14.57 9.24 0.08
CA PRO A 55 14.14 9.64 1.42
C PRO A 55 14.66 8.73 2.54
N PHE A 56 14.99 7.48 2.22
CA PHE A 56 15.44 6.47 3.19
C PHE A 56 16.96 6.38 3.31
N LYS A 57 17.70 6.94 2.35
CA LYS A 57 19.17 6.95 2.35
C LYS A 57 19.75 8.32 2.65
N GLU A 58 19.07 9.37 2.22
CA GLU A 58 19.53 10.76 2.28
C GLU A 58 18.41 11.67 2.82
N GLU A 59 17.92 11.38 4.05
CA GLU A 59 16.79 12.07 4.66
C GLU A 59 16.93 13.60 4.61
N GLU A 60 18.09 14.14 4.99
CA GLU A 60 18.32 15.60 5.01
C GLU A 60 18.29 16.20 3.60
N GLY A 61 18.94 15.54 2.64
CA GLY A 61 18.94 15.96 1.25
C GLY A 61 17.54 15.92 0.64
N PHE A 62 16.77 14.89 0.96
CA PHE A 62 15.37 14.76 0.56
C PHE A 62 14.51 15.91 1.09
N ILE A 63 14.56 16.19 2.39
CA ILE A 63 13.78 17.27 3.02
C ILE A 63 14.18 18.64 2.45
N LYS A 64 15.49 18.92 2.34
CA LYS A 64 15.99 20.17 1.75
C LYS A 64 15.44 20.36 0.33
N ARG A 65 15.58 19.34 -0.51
CA ARG A 65 15.11 19.41 -1.90
C ARG A 65 13.59 19.55 -2.01
N LEU A 66 12.86 18.88 -1.15
CA LEU A 66 11.39 18.98 -1.10
C LEU A 66 10.94 20.40 -0.71
N LEU A 67 11.60 21.04 0.23
CA LEU A 67 11.34 22.43 0.61
C LEU A 67 11.61 23.41 -0.53
N GLU A 68 12.72 23.24 -1.29
CA GLU A 68 13.00 24.03 -2.49
C GLU A 68 11.89 23.90 -3.55
N ILE A 69 11.39 22.66 -3.79
CA ILE A 69 10.29 22.41 -4.71
C ILE A 69 9.00 23.10 -4.23
N ILE A 70 8.69 22.98 -2.94
CA ILE A 70 7.51 23.59 -2.32
C ILE A 70 7.55 25.13 -2.42
N ASP A 71 8.71 25.73 -2.17
CA ASP A 71 8.85 27.19 -2.26
C ASP A 71 8.68 27.70 -3.68
N HIS A 72 9.22 27.00 -4.65
CA HIS A 72 9.08 27.33 -6.08
C HIS A 72 7.65 27.08 -6.59
N LEU A 73 7.04 25.93 -6.29
CA LEU A 73 5.74 25.51 -6.83
C LEU A 73 4.57 26.15 -6.11
N ARG A 74 4.70 26.39 -4.80
CA ARG A 74 3.62 26.83 -3.90
C ARG A 74 2.37 25.94 -4.02
N PRO A 75 2.49 24.62 -3.75
CA PRO A 75 1.33 23.73 -3.80
C PRO A 75 0.43 23.96 -2.58
N GLU A 76 -0.88 23.79 -2.74
CA GLU A 76 -1.84 23.77 -1.62
C GLU A 76 -1.62 22.56 -0.72
N VAL A 77 -1.35 21.39 -1.35
CA VAL A 77 -1.20 20.11 -0.66
C VAL A 77 0.10 19.43 -1.08
N LEU A 78 0.84 18.92 -0.12
CA LEU A 78 1.88 17.90 -0.30
C LEU A 78 1.28 16.55 0.08
N LEU A 79 1.13 15.63 -0.89
CA LEU A 79 0.49 14.34 -0.72
C LEU A 79 1.51 13.20 -0.84
N PRO A 80 2.02 12.67 0.28
CA PRO A 80 2.82 11.46 0.27
C PRO A 80 1.98 10.23 -0.08
N THR A 81 2.55 9.31 -0.85
CA THR A 81 1.80 8.15 -1.33
C THR A 81 2.18 6.83 -0.66
N HIS A 82 3.33 6.79 0.03
CA HIS A 82 3.87 5.56 0.60
C HIS A 82 4.63 5.85 1.92
N ASP A 83 5.65 5.06 2.24
CA ASP A 83 6.39 5.10 3.52
C ASP A 83 7.25 6.36 3.70
N GLU A 84 7.51 7.13 2.63
CA GLU A 84 8.12 8.45 2.74
C GLU A 84 7.26 9.41 3.59
N SER A 85 5.99 9.08 3.79
CA SER A 85 5.10 9.75 4.74
C SER A 85 5.66 9.80 6.17
N LEU A 86 6.36 8.75 6.60
CA LEU A 86 7.06 8.69 7.90
C LEU A 86 8.17 9.74 7.98
N VAL A 87 8.99 9.85 6.92
CA VAL A 87 10.09 10.84 6.86
C VAL A 87 9.54 12.26 6.86
N ILE A 88 8.47 12.50 6.09
CA ILE A 88 7.80 13.80 6.05
C ILE A 88 7.16 14.13 7.40
N ALA A 89 6.46 13.19 8.02
CA ALA A 89 5.82 13.37 9.32
C ALA A 89 6.86 13.65 10.45
N LYS A 90 8.02 12.99 10.41
CA LYS A 90 9.14 13.20 11.35
C LYS A 90 9.70 14.62 11.27
N ASN A 91 9.70 15.20 10.07
CA ASN A 91 10.25 16.54 9.81
C ASN A 91 9.15 17.60 9.60
N ARG A 92 7.93 17.37 10.15
CA ARG A 92 6.76 18.22 9.94
C ARG A 92 6.97 19.69 10.27
N ASP A 93 7.75 19.97 11.30
CA ASP A 93 8.10 21.29 11.79
C ASP A 93 8.93 22.13 10.81
N LYS A 94 9.61 21.49 9.85
CA LYS A 94 10.39 22.16 8.80
C LYS A 94 9.54 22.69 7.66
N PHE A 95 8.30 22.20 7.51
CA PHE A 95 7.41 22.59 6.43
C PHE A 95 6.61 23.85 6.77
N PRO A 96 6.32 24.71 5.77
CA PRO A 96 5.52 25.91 5.98
C PRO A 96 4.15 25.61 6.58
N SER A 97 3.66 26.45 7.49
CA SER A 97 2.37 26.28 8.16
C SER A 97 1.15 26.37 7.22
N TRP A 98 1.31 27.07 6.08
CA TRP A 98 0.26 27.16 5.06
C TRP A 98 0.09 25.87 4.22
N LEU A 99 1.09 24.99 4.22
CA LEU A 99 1.09 23.77 3.42
C LEU A 99 0.27 22.68 4.11
N ILE A 100 -0.74 22.18 3.42
CA ILE A 100 -1.50 21.03 3.89
C ILE A 100 -0.72 19.76 3.60
N ILE A 101 -0.44 18.97 4.62
CA ILE A 101 0.20 17.65 4.49
C ILE A 101 -0.74 16.64 5.19
N PRO A 102 -1.57 15.89 4.44
CA PRO A 102 -2.63 15.06 4.99
C PRO A 102 -2.09 13.71 5.49
N VAL A 103 -1.26 13.75 6.51
CA VAL A 103 -0.69 12.56 7.17
C VAL A 103 -0.82 12.68 8.68
N ALA A 104 -0.95 11.57 9.37
CA ALA A 104 -0.98 11.50 10.83
C ALA A 104 0.37 11.92 11.44
N SER A 105 0.42 12.05 12.76
CA SER A 105 1.67 12.34 13.47
C SER A 105 2.69 11.21 13.27
N TYR A 106 3.99 11.57 13.29
CA TYR A 106 5.08 10.60 13.16
C TYR A 106 4.95 9.43 14.14
N ARG A 107 4.63 9.74 15.42
CA ARG A 107 4.47 8.72 16.45
C ARG A 107 3.37 7.72 16.10
N LEU A 108 2.20 8.20 15.70
CA LEU A 108 1.08 7.33 15.33
C LEU A 108 1.41 6.49 14.09
N LEU A 109 2.04 7.09 13.06
CA LEU A 109 2.47 6.33 11.88
C LEU A 109 3.49 5.24 12.24
N ALA A 110 4.45 5.54 13.10
CA ALA A 110 5.47 4.58 13.55
C ALA A 110 4.85 3.44 14.37
N ASP A 111 3.94 3.76 15.31
CA ASP A 111 3.24 2.77 16.13
C ASP A 111 2.39 1.83 15.25
N LEU A 112 1.66 2.36 14.28
CA LEU A 112 0.82 1.56 13.37
C LEU A 112 1.66 0.72 12.39
N SER A 113 2.85 1.18 12.02
CA SER A 113 3.77 0.43 11.15
C SER A 113 4.47 -0.72 11.88
N ASP A 114 4.54 -0.69 13.21
CA ASP A 114 5.06 -1.81 14.01
C ASP A 114 3.99 -2.90 14.14
N LYS A 115 4.27 -4.08 13.54
CA LYS A 115 3.32 -5.20 13.50
C LYS A 115 2.97 -5.75 14.87
N GLN A 116 3.88 -5.65 15.84
CA GLN A 116 3.61 -6.09 17.22
C GLN A 116 2.63 -5.12 17.90
N ILE A 117 2.85 -3.82 17.75
CA ILE A 117 1.98 -2.78 18.33
C ILE A 117 0.59 -2.85 17.67
N SER A 118 0.52 -2.86 16.34
CA SER A 118 -0.76 -2.89 15.61
C SER A 118 -1.57 -4.17 15.89
N THR A 119 -0.92 -5.34 16.00
CA THR A 119 -1.57 -6.59 16.41
C THR A 119 -2.08 -6.51 17.85
N SER A 120 -1.32 -5.91 18.77
CA SER A 120 -1.75 -5.74 20.17
C SER A 120 -2.96 -4.81 20.28
N ILE A 121 -3.01 -3.74 19.48
CA ILE A 121 -4.19 -2.86 19.40
C ILE A 121 -5.41 -3.64 18.92
N ALA A 122 -5.28 -4.40 17.81
CA ALA A 122 -6.36 -5.22 17.26
C ALA A 122 -6.87 -6.24 18.29
N ALA A 123 -5.97 -6.98 18.94
CA ALA A 123 -6.31 -7.97 19.99
C ALA A 123 -7.05 -7.33 21.18
N SER A 124 -6.65 -6.13 21.63
CA SER A 124 -7.29 -5.40 22.72
C SER A 124 -8.75 -5.02 22.41
N LEU A 125 -9.10 -5.01 21.14
CA LEU A 125 -10.44 -4.73 20.62
C LEU A 125 -11.20 -6.02 20.26
N GLN A 126 -10.69 -7.19 20.60
CA GLN A 126 -11.27 -8.49 20.22
C GLN A 126 -11.37 -8.66 18.68
N VAL A 127 -10.53 -7.99 17.91
CA VAL A 127 -10.33 -8.30 16.50
C VAL A 127 -9.48 -9.58 16.43
N PRO A 128 -9.91 -10.61 15.70
CA PRO A 128 -9.14 -11.84 15.60
C PRO A 128 -7.73 -11.60 15.06
N THR A 129 -6.73 -12.06 15.78
CA THR A 129 -5.31 -11.96 15.41
C THR A 129 -4.66 -13.34 15.48
N PRO A 130 -3.67 -13.63 14.63
CA PRO A 130 -2.88 -14.84 14.81
C PRO A 130 -2.14 -14.80 16.15
N HIS A 131 -2.00 -15.96 16.78
CA HIS A 131 -1.26 -16.10 18.05
C HIS A 131 0.20 -15.67 17.90
N ILE A 132 0.71 -14.84 18.81
CA ILE A 132 2.12 -14.45 18.86
C ILE A 132 2.82 -15.32 19.90
N PHE A 133 3.85 -16.03 19.49
CA PHE A 133 4.70 -16.81 20.38
C PHE A 133 5.79 -15.91 20.96
N HIS A 134 5.88 -15.87 22.30
CA HIS A 134 6.89 -15.07 23.00
C HIS A 134 8.21 -15.81 23.18
N ASN A 135 8.15 -17.15 23.26
CA ASN A 135 9.32 -18.02 23.35
C ASN A 135 9.27 -19.06 22.25
N VAL A 136 10.43 -19.52 21.82
CA VAL A 136 10.54 -20.56 20.78
C VAL A 136 9.96 -21.89 21.26
N GLU A 137 10.10 -22.18 22.56
CA GLU A 137 9.61 -23.39 23.22
C GLU A 137 8.07 -23.48 23.20
N ASP A 138 7.36 -22.37 23.02
CA ASP A 138 5.91 -22.33 22.92
C ASP A 138 5.41 -22.79 21.55
N VAL A 139 6.28 -22.84 20.53
CA VAL A 139 5.94 -23.29 19.18
C VAL A 139 5.80 -24.80 19.15
N LYS A 140 4.57 -25.30 19.05
CA LYS A 140 4.26 -26.75 19.04
C LYS A 140 3.95 -27.31 17.65
N SER A 141 3.75 -26.45 16.66
CA SER A 141 3.41 -26.87 15.30
C SER A 141 4.01 -25.92 14.26
N PHE A 142 4.31 -26.48 13.10
CA PHE A 142 4.86 -25.76 11.95
C PHE A 142 3.97 -25.94 10.71
N PRO A 143 4.05 -25.04 9.68
CA PRO A 143 4.91 -23.84 9.66
C PRO A 143 4.37 -22.71 10.52
N VAL A 144 5.29 -21.87 11.04
CA VAL A 144 4.96 -20.59 11.67
C VAL A 144 5.36 -19.42 10.76
N VAL A 145 5.02 -18.20 11.15
CA VAL A 145 5.49 -16.97 10.49
C VAL A 145 6.57 -16.34 11.35
N PHE A 146 7.76 -16.15 10.79
CA PHE A 146 8.82 -15.33 11.37
C PHE A 146 8.94 -14.05 10.56
N LYS A 147 8.84 -12.88 11.19
CA LYS A 147 8.92 -11.60 10.48
C LYS A 147 9.53 -10.48 11.34
N ALA A 148 10.19 -9.50 10.67
CA ALA A 148 10.56 -8.26 11.31
C ALA A 148 9.30 -7.45 11.70
N THR A 149 9.31 -6.79 12.87
CA THR A 149 8.14 -6.00 13.34
C THR A 149 7.87 -4.80 12.44
N VAL A 150 8.93 -4.23 11.85
CA VAL A 150 8.84 -3.14 10.87
C VAL A 150 9.49 -3.61 9.57
N SER A 151 8.70 -3.83 8.54
CA SER A 151 9.17 -4.21 7.20
C SER A 151 8.08 -3.93 6.16
N ASN A 152 8.49 -3.73 4.91
CA ASN A 152 7.59 -3.40 3.80
C ASN A 152 7.64 -4.47 2.72
N SER A 153 6.52 -4.66 2.02
CA SER A 153 6.42 -5.53 0.84
C SER A 153 6.83 -6.99 1.11
N ALA A 154 6.57 -7.52 2.30
CA ALA A 154 6.89 -8.89 2.74
C ALA A 154 8.38 -9.27 2.61
N LYS A 155 9.30 -8.30 2.61
CA LYS A 155 10.75 -8.56 2.41
C LYS A 155 11.38 -9.40 3.52
N ASP A 156 10.92 -9.25 4.75
CA ASP A 156 11.44 -9.94 5.92
C ASP A 156 10.35 -10.82 6.55
N VAL A 157 9.63 -11.58 5.73
CA VAL A 157 8.62 -12.55 6.15
C VAL A 157 9.04 -13.93 5.69
N TYR A 158 9.16 -14.87 6.63
CA TYR A 158 9.61 -16.24 6.42
C TYR A 158 8.59 -17.21 7.01
N PHE A 159 8.58 -18.43 6.47
CA PHE A 159 7.67 -19.50 6.88
C PHE A 159 8.48 -20.75 7.23
N PRO A 160 9.24 -20.74 8.33
CA PRO A 160 10.02 -21.91 8.71
C PRO A 160 9.11 -23.12 8.93
N ASP A 161 9.54 -24.27 8.41
CA ASP A 161 8.83 -25.55 8.49
C ASP A 161 9.35 -26.44 9.63
N SER A 162 10.43 -26.01 10.31
CA SER A 162 11.02 -26.72 11.44
C SER A 162 11.57 -25.76 12.50
N ILE A 163 11.90 -26.34 13.67
CA ILE A 163 12.54 -25.61 14.77
C ILE A 163 13.95 -25.15 14.38
N GLU A 164 14.69 -25.96 13.63
CA GLU A 164 16.04 -25.67 13.18
C GLU A 164 16.05 -24.45 12.26
N GLU A 165 15.14 -24.39 11.29
CA GLU A 165 14.97 -23.23 10.41
C GLU A 165 14.59 -21.97 11.18
N LEU A 166 13.70 -22.10 12.17
CA LEU A 166 13.30 -20.98 13.02
C LEU A 166 14.48 -20.43 13.83
N LEU A 167 15.29 -21.31 14.44
CA LEU A 167 16.48 -20.92 15.20
C LEU A 167 17.54 -20.25 14.31
N ASP A 168 17.74 -20.74 13.09
CA ASP A 168 18.63 -20.12 12.11
C ASP A 168 18.17 -18.70 11.73
N LEU A 169 16.86 -18.50 11.54
CA LEU A 169 16.29 -17.18 11.29
C LEU A 169 16.47 -16.23 12.49
N ILE A 170 16.22 -16.70 13.71
CA ILE A 170 16.43 -15.90 14.93
C ILE A 170 17.88 -15.44 15.02
N HIS A 171 18.85 -16.34 14.82
CA HIS A 171 20.27 -15.98 14.82
C HIS A 171 20.62 -14.97 13.72
N ARG A 172 20.09 -15.15 12.50
CA ARG A 172 20.32 -14.25 11.36
C ARG A 172 19.77 -12.85 11.59
N TYR A 173 18.72 -12.72 12.38
CA TYR A 173 18.05 -11.46 12.73
C TYR A 173 18.39 -10.95 14.12
N GLU A 174 19.48 -11.48 14.74
CA GLU A 174 19.96 -11.01 16.04
C GLU A 174 20.14 -9.48 16.06
N GLY A 175 19.68 -8.83 17.12
CA GLY A 175 19.68 -7.35 17.25
C GLY A 175 18.56 -6.61 16.52
N LYS A 176 17.71 -7.30 15.74
CA LYS A 176 16.51 -6.72 15.14
C LYS A 176 15.25 -7.10 15.89
N LYS A 177 14.26 -6.21 15.91
CA LYS A 177 12.94 -6.54 16.47
C LYS A 177 12.21 -7.47 15.51
N THR A 178 11.91 -8.68 15.97
CA THR A 178 11.19 -9.70 15.21
C THR A 178 10.03 -10.25 16.01
N LEU A 179 9.11 -10.94 15.35
CA LEU A 179 8.03 -11.67 16.00
C LEU A 179 7.84 -13.04 15.34
N ILE A 180 7.42 -14.01 16.14
CA ILE A 180 7.02 -15.35 15.73
C ILE A 180 5.51 -15.43 15.89
N GLN A 181 4.81 -15.87 14.86
CA GLN A 181 3.36 -15.84 14.79
C GLN A 181 2.81 -17.14 14.21
N GLU A 182 1.63 -17.53 14.65
CA GLU A 182 0.85 -18.58 14.00
C GLU A 182 0.62 -18.22 12.52
N LYS A 183 0.70 -19.22 11.64
CA LYS A 183 0.39 -19.05 10.22
C LYS A 183 -1.10 -19.15 9.97
N CYS A 184 -1.74 -18.01 9.69
CA CYS A 184 -3.14 -17.99 9.26
C CYS A 184 -3.32 -18.68 7.92
N LYS A 185 -4.35 -19.52 7.83
CA LYS A 185 -4.82 -20.10 6.56
C LYS A 185 -5.73 -19.12 5.81
N GLY A 186 -6.01 -19.44 4.55
CA GLY A 186 -7.01 -18.75 3.76
C GLY A 186 -6.47 -17.73 2.77
N CYS A 187 -7.39 -16.95 2.23
CA CYS A 187 -7.14 -15.94 1.21
C CYS A 187 -6.75 -14.59 1.82
N ASP A 188 -6.03 -13.77 1.05
CA ASP A 188 -5.74 -12.40 1.42
C ASP A 188 -6.94 -11.49 1.11
N PHE A 189 -7.35 -10.74 2.13
CA PHE A 189 -8.35 -9.67 2.04
C PHE A 189 -7.70 -8.37 2.50
N SER A 190 -8.05 -7.28 1.85
CA SER A 190 -7.62 -5.96 2.27
C SER A 190 -8.80 -5.01 2.36
N VAL A 191 -8.78 -4.16 3.37
CA VAL A 191 -9.73 -3.07 3.57
C VAL A 191 -9.03 -1.78 3.26
N ASP A 192 -9.45 -1.07 2.21
CA ASP A 192 -9.01 0.29 1.94
C ASP A 192 -10.06 1.26 2.49
N CYS A 193 -9.64 2.20 3.32
CA CYS A 193 -10.54 3.15 3.95
C CYS A 193 -10.00 4.59 3.98
N VAL A 194 -10.91 5.52 4.14
CA VAL A 194 -10.62 6.92 4.44
C VAL A 194 -11.47 7.40 5.60
N ARG A 195 -10.84 8.07 6.57
CA ARG A 195 -11.49 8.60 7.75
C ARG A 195 -11.22 10.09 7.90
N GLY A 196 -12.28 10.88 8.05
CA GLY A 196 -12.30 12.25 8.54
C GLY A 196 -12.89 12.32 9.95
N LYS A 197 -13.02 13.51 10.51
CA LYS A 197 -13.60 13.71 11.85
C LYS A 197 -15.04 13.18 11.96
N ASP A 198 -15.85 13.42 10.91
CA ASP A 198 -17.27 13.09 10.82
C ASP A 198 -17.59 12.21 9.60
N PHE A 199 -16.58 11.51 9.08
CA PHE A 199 -16.70 10.69 7.88
C PHE A 199 -15.85 9.42 8.01
N PHE A 200 -16.44 8.29 7.63
CA PHE A 200 -15.73 7.02 7.44
C PHE A 200 -16.35 6.28 6.29
N GLN A 201 -15.52 5.81 5.37
CA GLN A 201 -15.91 4.91 4.30
C GLN A 201 -14.79 3.90 4.06
N ALA A 202 -15.17 2.66 3.76
CA ALA A 202 -14.25 1.58 3.47
C ALA A 202 -14.75 0.71 2.32
N SER A 203 -13.84 0.04 1.66
CA SER A 203 -14.10 -1.03 0.69
C SER A 203 -13.24 -2.24 1.01
N VAL A 204 -13.77 -3.43 0.78
CA VAL A 204 -13.03 -4.68 0.95
C VAL A 204 -12.77 -5.30 -0.41
N TYR A 205 -11.54 -5.71 -0.65
CA TYR A 205 -11.24 -6.55 -1.81
C TYR A 205 -10.56 -7.86 -1.38
N ARG A 206 -10.87 -8.91 -2.13
CA ARG A 206 -10.24 -10.21 -2.04
C ARG A 206 -9.16 -10.33 -3.10
N ALA A 207 -7.99 -10.85 -2.73
CA ALA A 207 -6.94 -11.21 -3.67
C ALA A 207 -7.37 -12.42 -4.52
N LEU A 208 -7.23 -12.28 -5.84
CA LEU A 208 -7.42 -13.38 -6.80
C LEU A 208 -6.08 -14.02 -7.18
N VAL A 209 -5.05 -13.19 -7.36
CA VAL A 209 -3.68 -13.62 -7.64
C VAL A 209 -2.71 -12.76 -6.83
N THR A 210 -1.75 -13.43 -6.21
CA THR A 210 -0.61 -12.81 -5.50
C THR A 210 0.69 -13.12 -6.23
N LYS A 211 1.67 -12.22 -6.13
CA LYS A 211 2.96 -12.30 -6.79
C LYS A 211 3.79 -13.50 -6.33
N THR A 212 3.66 -13.85 -5.04
CA THR A 212 4.33 -15.00 -4.40
C THR A 212 3.29 -15.96 -3.83
N GLU A 213 3.64 -17.24 -3.74
CA GLU A 213 2.80 -18.23 -3.05
C GLU A 213 2.72 -17.90 -1.56
N GLY A 214 1.51 -17.99 -0.99
CA GLY A 214 1.30 -17.74 0.45
C GLY A 214 1.06 -16.28 0.83
N GLY A 215 1.10 -15.33 -0.12
CA GLY A 215 0.83 -13.91 0.16
C GLY A 215 1.73 -12.95 -0.62
N GLY A 216 1.82 -11.72 -0.14
CA GLY A 216 2.61 -10.66 -0.75
C GLY A 216 1.79 -9.73 -1.65
N THR A 217 2.44 -9.01 -2.57
CA THR A 217 1.76 -8.03 -3.42
C THR A 217 0.72 -8.70 -4.32
N THR A 218 -0.51 -8.25 -4.23
CA THR A 218 -1.65 -8.72 -5.04
C THR A 218 -1.61 -8.11 -6.43
N THR A 219 -1.80 -8.94 -7.46
CA THR A 219 -1.83 -8.49 -8.86
C THR A 219 -3.23 -8.49 -9.46
N GLN A 220 -4.14 -9.32 -8.95
CA GLN A 220 -5.54 -9.35 -9.37
C GLN A 220 -6.45 -9.35 -8.14
N ARG A 221 -7.53 -8.55 -8.18
CA ARG A 221 -8.43 -8.32 -7.04
C ARG A 221 -9.87 -8.21 -7.49
N VAL A 222 -10.77 -8.49 -6.55
CA VAL A 222 -12.22 -8.28 -6.71
C VAL A 222 -12.78 -7.62 -5.46
N ILE A 223 -13.64 -6.61 -5.64
CA ILE A 223 -14.41 -6.02 -4.54
C ILE A 223 -15.45 -7.03 -4.05
N VAL A 224 -15.49 -7.21 -2.75
CA VAL A 224 -16.44 -8.08 -2.06
C VAL A 224 -17.18 -7.33 -0.96
N ASP A 225 -18.35 -7.82 -0.60
CA ASP A 225 -19.07 -7.34 0.57
C ASP A 225 -18.63 -8.15 1.81
N TYR A 226 -17.97 -7.48 2.75
CA TYR A 226 -17.48 -8.10 3.99
C TYR A 226 -17.58 -7.10 5.17
N PRO A 227 -18.81 -6.88 5.70
CA PRO A 227 -19.07 -5.86 6.71
C PRO A 227 -18.25 -6.04 8.00
N GLU A 228 -17.95 -7.27 8.38
CA GLU A 228 -17.20 -7.58 9.59
C GLU A 228 -15.76 -7.03 9.52
N LEU A 229 -15.07 -7.15 8.37
CA LEU A 229 -13.74 -6.56 8.18
C LEU A 229 -13.77 -5.03 8.19
N VAL A 230 -14.86 -4.43 7.70
CA VAL A 230 -15.10 -2.98 7.76
C VAL A 230 -15.27 -2.54 9.21
N ASP A 231 -16.06 -3.28 10.02
CA ASP A 231 -16.26 -2.98 11.45
C ASP A 231 -14.94 -3.08 12.23
N TYR A 232 -14.18 -4.15 12.04
CA TYR A 232 -12.87 -4.31 12.66
C TYR A 232 -11.93 -3.14 12.33
N SER A 233 -11.88 -2.76 11.07
CA SER A 233 -11.06 -1.65 10.61
C SER A 233 -11.49 -0.33 11.25
N LYS A 234 -12.79 -0.07 11.31
CA LYS A 234 -13.34 1.13 11.94
C LYS A 234 -12.99 1.19 13.43
N ARG A 235 -13.17 0.09 14.17
CA ARG A 235 -12.86 0.00 15.60
C ARG A 235 -11.40 0.28 15.90
N ILE A 236 -10.47 -0.25 15.08
CA ILE A 236 -9.04 0.01 15.20
C ILE A 236 -8.74 1.50 15.00
N LEU A 237 -9.26 2.11 13.93
CA LEU A 237 -9.04 3.54 13.65
C LEU A 237 -9.66 4.46 14.70
N ASP A 238 -10.82 4.09 15.23
CA ASP A 238 -11.49 4.82 16.32
C ASP A 238 -10.65 4.79 17.60
N LYS A 239 -10.07 3.64 17.94
CA LYS A 239 -9.22 3.45 19.13
C LYS A 239 -8.01 4.36 19.16
N VAL A 240 -7.41 4.59 17.99
CA VAL A 240 -6.16 5.37 17.87
C VAL A 240 -6.39 6.79 17.34
N ASP A 241 -7.65 7.19 17.19
CA ASP A 241 -8.07 8.48 16.60
C ASP A 241 -7.33 8.81 15.29
N TYR A 242 -7.19 7.81 14.42
CA TYR A 242 -6.52 7.97 13.13
C TYR A 242 -7.40 8.76 12.16
N LEU A 243 -6.83 9.76 11.51
CA LEU A 243 -7.46 10.50 10.41
C LEU A 243 -6.59 10.37 9.15
N GLY A 244 -7.22 10.13 8.01
CA GLY A 244 -6.55 9.97 6.72
C GLY A 244 -6.94 8.67 6.01
N VAL A 245 -6.07 8.24 5.10
CA VAL A 245 -6.22 7.00 4.34
C VAL A 245 -5.44 5.87 5.00
N CYS A 246 -5.99 4.67 4.94
CA CYS A 246 -5.40 3.50 5.57
C CYS A 246 -5.82 2.24 4.83
N GLY A 247 -4.92 1.27 4.76
CA GLY A 247 -5.24 -0.10 4.38
C GLY A 247 -4.98 -1.07 5.51
N MET A 248 -5.83 -2.08 5.64
CA MET A 248 -5.66 -3.17 6.61
C MET A 248 -5.73 -4.51 5.90
N ASP A 249 -4.77 -5.38 6.22
CA ASP A 249 -4.68 -6.69 5.61
C ASP A 249 -5.15 -7.77 6.58
N PHE A 250 -5.95 -8.70 6.06
CA PHE A 250 -6.51 -9.84 6.78
C PHE A 250 -6.27 -11.13 6.01
N LYS A 251 -6.16 -12.25 6.73
CA LYS A 251 -6.36 -13.59 6.19
C LYS A 251 -7.75 -14.07 6.57
N VAL A 252 -8.45 -14.65 5.60
CA VAL A 252 -9.78 -15.26 5.85
C VAL A 252 -9.77 -16.67 5.28
N ASP A 253 -10.00 -17.63 6.13
CA ASP A 253 -10.27 -19.00 5.74
C ASP A 253 -11.76 -19.10 5.38
N GLU A 254 -12.05 -19.14 4.09
CA GLU A 254 -13.43 -19.16 3.57
C GLU A 254 -14.18 -20.46 3.89
N GLU A 255 -13.48 -21.54 4.28
CA GLU A 255 -14.10 -22.82 4.67
C GLU A 255 -14.54 -22.81 6.14
N THR A 256 -13.73 -22.24 7.02
CA THR A 256 -13.99 -22.23 8.45
C THR A 256 -14.57 -20.90 8.96
N GLY A 257 -14.48 -19.84 8.17
CA GLY A 257 -14.81 -18.47 8.56
C GLY A 257 -13.78 -17.83 9.50
N GLN A 258 -12.63 -18.48 9.70
CA GLN A 258 -11.58 -17.94 10.56
C GLN A 258 -10.97 -16.67 9.94
N ILE A 259 -10.87 -15.60 10.74
CA ILE A 259 -10.26 -14.34 10.35
C ILE A 259 -8.98 -14.13 11.15
N GLY A 260 -7.96 -13.57 10.53
CA GLY A 260 -6.73 -13.14 11.19
C GLY A 260 -6.29 -11.77 10.67
N PHE A 261 -6.22 -10.77 11.54
CA PHE A 261 -5.63 -9.47 11.23
C PHE A 261 -4.13 -9.60 11.04
N ILE A 262 -3.58 -9.08 9.96
CA ILE A 262 -2.17 -9.24 9.59
C ILE A 262 -1.36 -7.98 9.85
N GLU A 263 -1.81 -6.83 9.31
CA GLU A 263 -1.12 -5.54 9.46
C GLU A 263 -2.00 -4.37 9.09
N ILE A 264 -1.58 -3.18 9.50
CA ILE A 264 -2.14 -1.90 9.08
C ILE A 264 -1.10 -1.11 8.28
N ASN A 265 -1.53 -0.57 7.16
CA ASN A 265 -0.79 0.32 6.30
C ASN A 265 -1.40 1.72 6.43
N ALA A 266 -0.84 2.58 7.28
CA ALA A 266 -1.35 3.94 7.53
C ALA A 266 -1.03 4.90 6.36
N ARG A 267 -1.36 4.47 5.14
CA ARG A 267 -1.10 5.09 3.85
C ARG A 267 -1.96 4.48 2.75
N TYR A 268 -1.84 4.99 1.55
CA TYR A 268 -2.42 4.34 0.38
C TYR A 268 -1.81 2.96 0.13
N THR A 269 -2.62 2.01 -0.32
CA THR A 269 -2.21 0.63 -0.59
C THR A 269 -1.96 0.36 -2.06
N GLY A 270 -1.29 -0.74 -2.34
CA GLY A 270 -1.05 -1.22 -3.71
C GLY A 270 -2.33 -1.57 -4.48
N GLY A 271 -3.45 -1.74 -3.78
CA GLY A 271 -4.76 -2.07 -4.33
C GLY A 271 -5.64 -0.87 -4.73
N LEU A 272 -5.17 0.36 -4.55
CA LEU A 272 -5.94 1.60 -4.70
C LEU A 272 -6.78 1.73 -5.98
N ALA A 273 -6.35 1.14 -7.09
CA ALA A 273 -7.11 1.15 -8.34
C ALA A 273 -8.48 0.46 -8.19
N THR A 274 -8.61 -0.51 -7.28
CA THR A 274 -9.81 -1.33 -7.10
C THR A 274 -10.98 -0.54 -6.51
N PRO A 275 -10.84 0.15 -5.35
CA PRO A 275 -11.90 1.02 -4.84
C PRO A 275 -12.26 2.15 -5.81
N ILE A 276 -11.27 2.78 -6.46
CA ILE A 276 -11.54 3.84 -7.44
C ILE A 276 -12.40 3.29 -8.60
N ALA A 277 -12.04 2.14 -9.16
CA ALA A 277 -12.81 1.51 -10.22
C ALA A 277 -14.23 1.13 -9.77
N ALA A 278 -14.40 0.78 -8.50
CA ALA A 278 -15.69 0.46 -7.91
C ALA A 278 -16.57 1.68 -7.58
N GLY A 279 -16.05 2.91 -7.75
CA GLY A 279 -16.78 4.16 -7.46
C GLY A 279 -16.42 4.82 -6.13
N PHE A 280 -15.42 4.31 -5.42
CA PHE A 280 -14.91 4.90 -4.18
C PHE A 280 -13.60 5.63 -4.44
N ASP A 281 -13.68 6.90 -4.81
CA ASP A 281 -12.54 7.76 -5.17
C ASP A 281 -11.79 8.26 -3.92
N ILE A 282 -11.06 7.36 -3.28
CA ILE A 282 -10.31 7.61 -2.04
C ILE A 282 -9.39 8.84 -2.14
N PRO A 283 -8.58 9.02 -3.21
CA PRO A 283 -7.67 10.18 -3.27
C PRO A 283 -8.39 11.52 -3.29
N TYR A 284 -9.47 11.64 -4.06
CA TYR A 284 -10.24 12.88 -4.11
C TYR A 284 -10.94 13.17 -2.79
N ILE A 285 -11.56 12.16 -2.18
CA ILE A 285 -12.19 12.29 -0.87
C ILE A 285 -11.19 12.73 0.19
N HIS A 286 -10.01 12.08 0.22
CA HIS A 286 -8.93 12.45 1.15
C HIS A 286 -8.49 13.90 0.97
N TYR A 287 -8.29 14.33 -0.27
CA TYR A 287 -7.99 15.72 -0.59
C TYR A 287 -9.07 16.67 -0.07
N CYS A 288 -10.35 16.37 -0.31
CA CYS A 288 -11.47 17.20 0.14
C CYS A 288 -11.55 17.30 1.67
N LEU A 289 -11.34 16.20 2.39
CA LEU A 289 -11.39 16.18 3.86
C LEU A 289 -10.34 17.12 4.49
N TYR A 290 -9.16 17.26 3.89
CA TYR A 290 -8.09 18.12 4.41
C TYR A 290 -8.14 19.56 3.89
N THR A 291 -8.72 19.80 2.72
CA THR A 291 -8.85 21.14 2.15
C THR A 291 -10.18 21.81 2.47
N GLY A 292 -11.09 21.10 3.15
CA GLY A 292 -12.43 21.61 3.46
C GLY A 292 -13.37 21.70 2.25
N LYS A 293 -13.01 21.07 1.12
CA LYS A 293 -13.87 21.03 -0.08
C LYS A 293 -14.98 20.00 0.10
N THR A 294 -16.10 20.24 -0.55
CA THR A 294 -17.24 19.34 -0.54
C THR A 294 -17.07 18.19 -1.52
N PHE A 295 -17.58 17.03 -1.18
CA PHE A 295 -17.69 15.87 -2.05
C PHE A 295 -19.01 15.13 -1.80
N ASN A 296 -19.42 14.27 -2.73
CA ASN A 296 -20.58 13.43 -2.54
C ASN A 296 -20.30 12.37 -1.46
N ARG A 297 -21.06 12.41 -0.35
CA ARG A 297 -20.95 11.44 0.76
C ARG A 297 -21.76 10.16 0.54
N ASP A 298 -22.71 10.13 -0.41
CA ASP A 298 -23.43 8.92 -0.82
C ASP A 298 -22.61 8.10 -1.80
N ILE A 299 -21.64 7.34 -1.28
CA ILE A 299 -20.71 6.56 -2.05
C ILE A 299 -21.24 5.15 -2.22
N LYS A 300 -21.55 4.75 -3.45
CA LYS A 300 -22.01 3.41 -3.81
C LYS A 300 -20.86 2.60 -4.40
N ILE A 301 -20.39 1.63 -3.64
CA ILE A 301 -19.29 0.76 -4.06
C ILE A 301 -19.87 -0.42 -4.83
N ARG A 302 -19.41 -0.64 -6.06
CA ARG A 302 -19.84 -1.74 -6.91
C ARG A 302 -19.14 -3.03 -6.53
N ILE A 303 -19.86 -3.92 -5.87
CA ILE A 303 -19.41 -5.28 -5.54
C ILE A 303 -19.16 -6.07 -6.84
N GLY A 304 -18.15 -6.92 -6.84
CA GLY A 304 -17.73 -7.71 -8.00
C GLY A 304 -16.79 -6.99 -8.96
N THR A 305 -16.51 -5.68 -8.75
CA THR A 305 -15.54 -4.94 -9.57
C THR A 305 -14.15 -5.57 -9.46
N LYS A 306 -13.57 -5.92 -10.61
CA LYS A 306 -12.28 -6.58 -10.73
C LYS A 306 -11.21 -5.63 -11.26
N THR A 307 -10.00 -5.68 -10.70
CA THR A 307 -8.85 -4.95 -11.22
C THR A 307 -7.60 -5.81 -11.31
N LYS A 308 -6.70 -5.39 -12.18
CA LYS A 308 -5.49 -6.13 -12.53
C LYS A 308 -4.30 -5.19 -12.69
N TRP A 309 -3.17 -5.58 -12.11
CA TRP A 309 -1.88 -4.94 -12.36
C TRP A 309 -1.15 -5.68 -13.49
N LEU A 310 -1.18 -5.13 -14.70
CA LEU A 310 -0.67 -5.78 -15.91
C LEU A 310 0.81 -6.15 -15.82
N LEU A 311 1.67 -5.19 -15.47
CA LEU A 311 3.10 -5.45 -15.34
C LEU A 311 3.39 -6.43 -14.21
N GLY A 312 2.61 -6.38 -13.12
CA GLY A 312 2.70 -7.31 -12.00
C GLY A 312 2.40 -8.75 -12.42
N ASP A 313 1.39 -8.95 -13.25
CA ASP A 313 1.05 -10.27 -13.78
C ASP A 313 2.12 -10.81 -14.73
N VAL A 314 2.68 -9.94 -15.59
CA VAL A 314 3.82 -10.32 -16.45
C VAL A 314 5.02 -10.77 -15.62
N ILE A 315 5.37 -10.01 -14.56
CA ILE A 315 6.46 -10.37 -13.65
C ILE A 315 6.16 -11.70 -12.93
N THR A 316 4.91 -11.88 -12.48
CA THR A 316 4.47 -13.12 -11.82
C THR A 316 4.54 -14.32 -12.78
N LEU A 317 4.05 -14.16 -14.01
CA LEU A 317 4.12 -15.19 -15.05
C LEU A 317 5.56 -15.62 -15.33
N VAL A 318 6.45 -14.66 -15.58
CA VAL A 318 7.86 -14.93 -15.83
C VAL A 318 8.52 -15.61 -14.61
N GLY A 319 8.26 -15.14 -13.41
CA GLY A 319 8.81 -15.72 -12.18
C GLY A 319 8.37 -17.18 -11.97
N ARG A 320 7.09 -17.49 -12.21
CA ARG A 320 6.53 -18.86 -12.08
C ARG A 320 7.00 -19.77 -13.20
N LEU A 321 7.16 -19.27 -14.43
CA LEU A 321 7.74 -20.02 -15.55
C LEU A 321 9.19 -20.42 -15.25
N VAL A 322 10.02 -19.49 -14.81
CA VAL A 322 11.44 -19.74 -14.48
C VAL A 322 11.60 -20.71 -13.32
N SER A 323 10.68 -20.68 -12.35
CA SER A 323 10.70 -21.59 -11.19
C SER A 323 10.00 -22.93 -11.44
N PHE A 324 9.49 -23.18 -12.65
CA PHE A 324 8.71 -24.38 -13.00
C PHE A 324 7.48 -24.64 -12.11
N LYS A 325 6.89 -23.56 -11.54
CA LYS A 325 5.75 -23.61 -10.61
C LYS A 325 4.42 -23.18 -11.24
N LEU A 326 4.33 -23.00 -12.55
CA LEU A 326 3.13 -22.51 -13.23
C LEU A 326 2.14 -23.62 -13.51
N SER A 327 0.99 -23.60 -12.86
CA SER A 327 -0.13 -24.50 -13.15
C SER A 327 -0.96 -23.99 -14.33
N ARG A 328 -1.73 -24.90 -14.98
CA ARG A 328 -2.66 -24.53 -16.07
C ARG A 328 -3.73 -23.53 -15.59
N LYS A 329 -4.23 -23.68 -14.36
CA LYS A 329 -5.21 -22.79 -13.75
C LYS A 329 -4.66 -21.39 -13.60
N GLU A 330 -3.45 -21.26 -13.07
CA GLU A 330 -2.76 -19.96 -12.90
C GLU A 330 -2.44 -19.30 -14.22
N LEU A 331 -2.00 -20.08 -15.23
CA LEU A 331 -1.79 -19.54 -16.57
C LEU A 331 -3.09 -18.94 -17.13
N SER A 332 -4.22 -19.66 -17.00
CA SER A 332 -5.52 -19.15 -17.43
C SER A 332 -5.90 -17.86 -16.69
N GLN A 333 -5.69 -17.77 -15.37
CA GLN A 333 -5.97 -16.58 -14.58
C GLN A 333 -5.08 -15.39 -14.99
N LEU A 334 -3.78 -15.64 -15.20
CA LEU A 334 -2.84 -14.58 -15.60
C LEU A 334 -3.14 -14.05 -17.02
N LEU A 335 -3.66 -14.90 -17.90
CA LEU A 335 -4.06 -14.53 -19.27
C LEU A 335 -5.53 -14.05 -19.38
N ASP A 336 -6.26 -14.01 -18.27
CA ASP A 336 -7.60 -13.42 -18.26
C ASP A 336 -7.49 -11.88 -18.37
N PHE A 337 -8.31 -11.26 -19.21
CA PHE A 337 -8.41 -9.81 -19.41
C PHE A 337 -9.83 -9.28 -19.16
N ASP A 338 -10.72 -10.10 -18.60
CA ASP A 338 -12.06 -9.67 -18.17
C ASP A 338 -12.00 -8.93 -16.83
N PHE A 339 -11.53 -7.70 -16.88
CA PHE A 339 -11.36 -6.79 -15.75
C PHE A 339 -11.96 -5.41 -16.04
N ASP A 340 -12.58 -4.81 -15.02
CA ASP A 340 -13.17 -3.46 -15.11
C ASP A 340 -12.11 -2.37 -15.29
N ALA A 341 -10.92 -2.57 -14.70
CA ALA A 341 -9.81 -1.63 -14.83
C ALA A 341 -8.43 -2.28 -14.63
N PHE A 342 -7.41 -1.59 -15.12
CA PHE A 342 -6.01 -1.95 -14.89
C PHE A 342 -5.34 -0.90 -14.00
N ASP A 343 -4.44 -1.33 -13.11
CA ASP A 343 -3.77 -0.43 -12.15
C ASP A 343 -2.81 0.54 -12.84
N ASP A 344 -2.14 0.06 -13.88
CA ASP A 344 -0.98 0.68 -14.54
C ASP A 344 -1.24 1.05 -16.01
N PHE A 345 -2.42 0.74 -16.54
CA PHE A 345 -2.74 1.00 -17.94
C PHE A 345 -4.10 1.67 -18.11
N ARG A 346 -4.13 2.73 -18.92
CA ARG A 346 -5.36 3.39 -19.38
C ARG A 346 -5.26 3.70 -20.87
N LYS A 347 -6.34 3.45 -21.63
CA LYS A 347 -6.38 3.66 -23.08
C LYS A 347 -6.12 5.12 -23.47
N ASP A 348 -6.51 6.05 -22.61
CA ASP A 348 -6.33 7.51 -22.79
C ASP A 348 -4.97 8.01 -22.33
N ASP A 349 -4.10 7.15 -21.73
CA ASP A 349 -2.79 7.52 -21.18
C ASP A 349 -1.71 6.44 -21.39
N LYS A 350 -1.60 5.95 -22.60
CA LYS A 350 -0.76 4.78 -22.96
C LYS A 350 0.73 4.96 -22.67
N ARG A 351 1.22 6.22 -22.56
CA ARG A 351 2.64 6.49 -22.30
C ARG A 351 3.04 6.20 -20.86
N ALA A 352 2.09 6.26 -19.93
CA ALA A 352 2.35 6.04 -18.50
C ALA A 352 2.99 4.67 -18.23
N ILE A 353 2.47 3.60 -18.83
CA ILE A 353 3.03 2.23 -18.64
C ILE A 353 4.49 2.11 -19.11
N LEU A 354 4.89 2.86 -20.13
CA LEU A 354 6.29 2.90 -20.58
C LEU A 354 7.20 3.50 -19.49
N GLY A 355 6.67 4.44 -18.71
CA GLY A 355 7.36 4.99 -17.54
C GLY A 355 7.56 3.95 -16.44
N GLU A 356 6.56 3.13 -16.14
CA GLU A 356 6.67 2.03 -15.19
C GLU A 356 7.70 0.99 -15.67
N MET A 357 7.61 0.55 -16.91
CA MET A 357 8.56 -0.38 -17.51
C MET A 357 10.00 0.17 -17.47
N SER A 358 10.19 1.46 -17.80
CA SER A 358 11.51 2.12 -17.75
C SER A 358 12.07 2.12 -16.33
N TYR A 359 11.24 2.41 -15.32
CA TYR A 359 11.65 2.39 -13.92
C TYR A 359 12.09 1.00 -13.47
N TYR A 360 11.30 -0.04 -13.76
CA TYR A 360 11.66 -1.42 -13.40
C TYR A 360 12.93 -1.90 -14.13
N PHE A 361 13.10 -1.52 -15.40
CA PHE A 361 14.33 -1.82 -16.17
C PHE A 361 15.55 -1.15 -15.58
N GLU A 362 15.47 0.14 -15.21
CA GLU A 362 16.54 0.85 -14.52
C GLU A 362 16.93 0.18 -13.21
N LYS A 363 15.94 -0.24 -12.41
CA LYS A 363 16.17 -0.95 -11.14
C LYS A 363 16.80 -2.33 -11.35
N LEU A 364 16.37 -3.06 -12.38
CA LEU A 364 16.96 -4.36 -12.74
C LEU A 364 18.44 -4.23 -13.06
N ILE A 365 18.82 -3.22 -13.86
CA ILE A 365 20.24 -2.96 -14.21
C ILE A 365 21.03 -2.59 -12.96
N LYS A 366 20.52 -1.68 -12.10
CA LYS A 366 21.22 -1.21 -10.91
C LYS A 366 21.36 -2.26 -9.82
N ASN A 367 20.31 -3.02 -9.56
CA ASN A 367 20.19 -3.90 -8.39
C ASN A 367 20.31 -5.39 -8.73
N ARG A 368 20.35 -5.76 -10.01
CA ARG A 368 20.25 -7.15 -10.52
C ARG A 368 19.05 -7.93 -9.92
N LYS A 369 18.01 -7.25 -9.49
CA LYS A 369 16.77 -7.82 -8.93
C LYS A 369 15.55 -7.10 -9.51
N LEU A 370 14.49 -7.86 -9.86
CA LEU A 370 13.22 -7.34 -10.36
C LEU A 370 12.31 -6.78 -9.25
N ASN A 371 12.64 -7.01 -7.99
CA ASN A 371 11.93 -6.42 -6.87
C ASN A 371 12.68 -5.16 -6.40
N PRO A 372 12.05 -3.98 -6.49
CA PRO A 372 12.60 -2.75 -5.92
C PRO A 372 12.62 -2.79 -4.39
#